data_56e8bcc5272fe0640528f5bddb8ed554
#
_entry.id   56e8bcc5272fe0640528f5bddb8ed554
#
_cell.length_a   1.000
_cell.length_b   1.000
_cell.length_c   1.000
_cell.angle_alpha   90.00
_cell.angle_beta   90.00
_cell.angle_gamma   90.00
#
_symmetry.space_group_name_H-M   'P 1'
#
loop_
_entity.id
_entity.type
_entity.pdbx_description
1 polymer ?
#
loop_
_entity_poly.entity_id
_entity_poly.type
_entity_poly.pdbx_seq_one_letter_code
_entity_poly.pdbx_strand_id
1 'polypeptide(L)'
;MNKPIFWGLIVLALSVCVFAQKAETMMVKVYFHNEKLNPNQEDCRKVFPTTRTIPKTSAVARAALDELFKGTTNEERKKEFWSFPADDTGDIIKSLNVKNKVAFLDFKKVVFEKLGNTTSSCGGGFYPGIEATLKQFPSVREVVFAVEGNTNDFYEWVQVGECPYSKKICSARNFK
;
A
#
# COMPACT_ATOMS: atom_id res chain seq x y z
N MET A 1 -3.11 12.47 81.98
CA MET A 1 -1.99 11.81 81.20
C MET A 1 -2.60 11.19 79.93
N ASN A 2 -2.61 11.94 78.83
CA ASN A 2 -3.19 11.48 77.53
C ASN A 2 -2.07 10.97 76.66
N LYS A 3 -2.17 9.71 76.22
CA LYS A 3 -1.25 9.15 75.26
C LYS A 3 -1.78 9.42 73.85
N PRO A 4 -0.99 9.88 72.88
CA PRO A 4 -1.42 9.97 71.48
C PRO A 4 -1.31 8.62 70.77
N ILE A 5 -2.36 8.21 70.08
CA ILE A 5 -2.41 7.05 69.22
C ILE A 5 -1.86 7.47 67.85
N PHE A 6 -0.71 6.92 67.48
CA PHE A 6 -0.11 7.08 66.12
C PHE A 6 -0.79 6.13 65.16
N TRP A 7 -1.58 6.67 64.24
CA TRP A 7 -2.12 5.93 63.11
C TRP A 7 -1.07 5.96 61.98
N GLY A 8 -0.38 4.82 61.77
CA GLY A 8 0.50 4.63 60.64
C GLY A 8 -0.28 4.36 59.38
N LEU A 9 -0.27 5.28 58.43
CA LEU A 9 -0.79 5.12 57.09
C LEU A 9 0.21 4.25 56.30
N ILE A 10 -0.15 2.95 56.06
CA ILE A 10 0.58 2.10 55.13
C ILE A 10 0.09 2.40 53.71
N VAL A 11 0.89 3.15 52.98
CA VAL A 11 0.65 3.37 51.52
C VAL A 11 1.17 2.15 50.77
N LEU A 12 0.26 1.29 50.35
CA LEU A 12 0.58 0.16 49.47
C LEU A 12 0.80 0.67 48.05
N ALA A 13 2.04 0.84 47.62
CA ALA A 13 2.39 1.17 46.23
C ALA A 13 2.16 -0.05 45.33
N LEU A 14 1.03 -0.11 44.64
CA LEU A 14 0.75 -1.06 43.57
C LEU A 14 1.62 -0.73 42.37
N SER A 15 2.76 -1.41 42.22
CA SER A 15 3.57 -1.38 40.99
C SER A 15 2.83 -2.10 39.87
N VAL A 16 2.18 -1.35 38.99
CA VAL A 16 1.58 -1.91 37.76
C VAL A 16 2.72 -2.17 36.77
N CYS A 17 3.16 -3.42 36.68
CA CYS A 17 4.06 -3.88 35.59
C CYS A 17 3.26 -3.84 34.29
N VAL A 18 3.41 -2.79 33.50
CA VAL A 18 2.94 -2.74 32.12
C VAL A 18 3.86 -3.62 31.29
N PHE A 19 3.45 -4.86 31.05
CA PHE A 19 4.11 -5.69 30.03
C PHE A 19 3.81 -5.08 28.67
N ALA A 20 4.80 -4.43 28.06
CA ALA A 20 4.73 -4.01 26.68
C ALA A 20 4.66 -5.28 25.80
N GLN A 21 3.47 -5.67 25.39
CA GLN A 21 3.25 -6.79 24.48
C GLN A 21 3.87 -6.41 23.13
N LYS A 22 4.94 -7.08 22.74
CA LYS A 22 5.60 -6.88 21.43
C LYS A 22 4.56 -7.19 20.35
N ALA A 23 4.18 -6.18 19.60
CA ALA A 23 3.23 -6.34 18.51
C ALA A 23 3.79 -7.37 17.50
N GLU A 24 2.99 -8.37 17.16
CA GLU A 24 3.35 -9.33 16.13
C GLU A 24 3.51 -8.61 14.79
N THR A 25 4.55 -8.96 14.06
CA THR A 25 4.85 -8.38 12.75
C THR A 25 4.87 -9.47 11.68
N MET A 26 4.72 -9.06 10.43
CA MET A 26 4.85 -9.90 9.25
C MET A 26 5.59 -9.17 8.15
N MET A 27 6.14 -9.91 7.20
CA MET A 27 6.83 -9.34 6.05
C MET A 27 5.94 -9.38 4.82
N VAL A 28 5.99 -8.29 4.03
CA VAL A 28 5.38 -8.19 2.71
C VAL A 28 6.42 -7.68 1.72
N LYS A 29 6.22 -7.95 0.44
CA LYS A 29 7.01 -7.37 -0.64
C LYS A 29 6.29 -6.14 -1.19
N VAL A 30 7.05 -5.12 -1.54
CA VAL A 30 6.63 -3.99 -2.36
C VAL A 30 7.52 -3.95 -3.59
N TYR A 31 6.99 -3.49 -4.72
CA TYR A 31 7.71 -3.60 -5.99
C TYR A 31 7.93 -2.21 -6.58
N PHE A 32 9.17 -1.88 -6.82
CA PHE A 32 9.61 -0.62 -7.38
C PHE A 32 10.42 -0.82 -8.66
N HIS A 33 10.58 0.23 -9.44
CA HIS A 33 11.57 0.26 -10.50
C HIS A 33 12.97 0.25 -9.93
N ASN A 34 13.94 -0.20 -10.73
CA ASN A 34 15.34 -0.21 -10.33
C ASN A 34 16.21 0.06 -11.56
N GLU A 35 17.00 1.13 -11.54
CA GLU A 35 17.82 1.56 -12.69
C GLU A 35 18.91 0.57 -13.03
N LYS A 36 19.53 -0.05 -12.03
CA LYS A 36 20.57 -1.06 -12.24
C LYS A 36 20.07 -2.35 -12.89
N LEU A 37 18.85 -2.76 -12.54
CA LEU A 37 18.24 -4.02 -13.01
C LEU A 37 17.44 -3.85 -14.31
N ASN A 38 17.10 -2.62 -14.66
CA ASN A 38 16.40 -2.25 -15.89
C ASN A 38 16.94 -0.89 -16.38
N PRO A 39 18.20 -0.85 -16.87
CA PRO A 39 18.85 0.39 -17.30
C PRO A 39 18.02 1.09 -18.38
N ASN A 40 18.04 2.43 -18.35
CA ASN A 40 17.30 3.30 -19.27
C ASN A 40 15.78 3.00 -19.34
N GLN A 41 15.23 2.27 -18.38
CA GLN A 41 13.82 1.88 -18.33
C GLN A 41 13.34 1.22 -19.65
N GLU A 42 14.15 0.35 -20.23
CA GLU A 42 13.83 -0.35 -21.49
C GLU A 42 12.48 -1.05 -21.44
N ASP A 43 12.07 -1.54 -20.27
CA ASP A 43 10.75 -2.14 -20.04
C ASP A 43 10.08 -1.45 -18.85
N CYS A 44 9.17 -0.53 -19.14
CA CYS A 44 8.40 0.22 -18.12
C CYS A 44 7.54 -0.66 -17.20
N ARG A 45 7.31 -1.92 -17.56
CA ARG A 45 6.54 -2.86 -16.73
C ARG A 45 7.41 -3.63 -15.73
N LYS A 46 8.72 -3.52 -15.86
CA LYS A 46 9.68 -4.27 -15.05
C LYS A 46 9.85 -3.64 -13.69
N VAL A 47 9.45 -4.36 -12.66
CA VAL A 47 9.55 -3.93 -11.25
C VAL A 47 10.17 -5.03 -10.41
N PHE A 48 10.82 -4.67 -9.33
CA PHE A 48 11.64 -5.56 -8.51
C PHE A 48 11.23 -5.47 -7.04
N PRO A 49 11.23 -6.60 -6.31
CA PRO A 49 10.76 -6.64 -4.95
C PRO A 49 11.78 -6.07 -3.97
N THR A 50 11.27 -5.37 -2.98
CA THR A 50 11.93 -5.11 -1.71
C THR A 50 10.99 -5.51 -0.56
N THR A 51 11.52 -5.70 0.65
CA THR A 51 10.76 -6.25 1.77
C THR A 51 10.43 -5.16 2.78
N ARG A 52 9.19 -5.17 3.25
CA ARG A 52 8.71 -4.32 4.34
C ARG A 52 8.23 -5.17 5.51
N THR A 53 8.48 -4.71 6.72
CA THR A 53 7.91 -5.28 7.94
C THR A 53 6.70 -4.45 8.35
N ILE A 54 5.56 -5.10 8.48
CA ILE A 54 4.29 -4.48 8.86
C ILE A 54 3.73 -5.12 10.12
N PRO A 55 2.87 -4.44 10.90
CA PRO A 55 2.08 -5.10 11.93
C PRO A 55 1.24 -6.24 11.32
N LYS A 56 1.11 -7.35 12.04
CA LYS A 56 0.28 -8.47 11.61
C LYS A 56 -1.17 -8.03 11.45
N THR A 57 -1.74 -8.29 10.29
CA THR A 57 -3.10 -7.87 9.95
C THR A 57 -3.77 -8.86 8.99
N SER A 58 -5.10 -8.95 9.05
CA SER A 58 -5.90 -9.68 8.07
C SER A 58 -6.03 -8.91 6.74
N ALA A 59 -5.91 -7.59 6.77
CA ALA A 59 -5.96 -6.72 5.59
C ALA A 59 -4.57 -6.57 4.92
N VAL A 60 -3.83 -7.70 4.78
CA VAL A 60 -2.42 -7.70 4.38
C VAL A 60 -2.18 -7.06 2.99
N ALA A 61 -3.09 -7.25 2.04
CA ALA A 61 -2.98 -6.66 0.71
C ALA A 61 -3.07 -5.13 0.77
N ARG A 62 -3.98 -4.59 1.58
CA ARG A 62 -4.09 -3.14 1.79
C ARG A 62 -2.84 -2.60 2.49
N ALA A 63 -2.37 -3.25 3.54
CA ALA A 63 -1.17 -2.84 4.26
C ALA A 63 0.08 -2.87 3.36
N ALA A 64 0.20 -3.83 2.43
CA ALA A 64 1.28 -3.85 1.44
C ALA A 64 1.21 -2.66 0.48
N LEU A 65 0.02 -2.25 0.03
CA LEU A 65 -0.15 -1.04 -0.77
C LEU A 65 0.16 0.23 0.02
N ASP A 66 -0.25 0.30 1.29
CA ASP A 66 0.09 1.44 2.15
C ASP A 66 1.62 1.59 2.30
N GLU A 67 2.35 0.46 2.37
CA GLU A 67 3.83 0.48 2.36
C GLU A 67 4.42 0.87 0.98
N LEU A 68 3.83 0.40 -0.12
CA LEU A 68 4.23 0.79 -1.47
C LEU A 68 4.11 2.30 -1.67
N PHE A 69 2.99 2.88 -1.23
CA PHE A 69 2.72 4.31 -1.37
C PHE A 69 3.54 5.21 -0.43
N LYS A 70 4.26 4.66 0.54
CA LYS A 70 5.31 5.40 1.26
C LYS A 70 6.56 5.64 0.40
N GLY A 71 6.64 5.03 -0.78
CA GLY A 71 7.77 5.13 -1.68
C GLY A 71 9.03 4.42 -1.20
N THR A 72 10.15 4.72 -1.86
CA THR A 72 11.45 4.12 -1.56
C THR A 72 12.12 4.74 -0.34
N THR A 73 12.70 3.90 0.51
CA THR A 73 13.55 4.34 1.63
C THR A 73 14.91 4.84 1.13
N ASN A 74 15.68 5.50 2.01
CA ASN A 74 17.05 5.91 1.70
C ASN A 74 17.94 4.73 1.32
N GLU A 75 17.79 3.59 2.01
CA GLU A 75 18.58 2.39 1.74
C GLU A 75 18.22 1.75 0.40
N GLU A 76 16.96 1.82 0.00
CA GLU A 76 16.53 1.36 -1.32
C GLU A 76 17.01 2.29 -2.43
N ARG A 77 16.95 3.60 -2.22
CA ARG A 77 17.51 4.58 -3.17
C ARG A 77 19.02 4.40 -3.40
N LYS A 78 19.80 4.07 -2.36
CA LYS A 78 21.21 3.71 -2.50
C LYS A 78 21.43 2.46 -3.35
N LYS A 79 20.43 1.58 -3.46
CA LYS A 79 20.41 0.39 -4.33
C LYS A 79 19.74 0.66 -5.67
N GLU A 80 19.57 1.93 -6.04
CA GLU A 80 19.00 2.40 -7.31
C GLU A 80 17.51 2.03 -7.51
N PHE A 81 16.79 1.72 -6.42
CA PHE A 81 15.34 1.67 -6.46
C PHE A 81 14.74 3.07 -6.49
N TRP A 82 13.72 3.26 -7.30
CA TRP A 82 12.98 4.50 -7.36
C TRP A 82 11.47 4.24 -7.51
N SER A 83 10.69 5.20 -7.08
CA SER A 83 9.24 5.21 -7.20
C SER A 83 8.75 6.61 -7.56
N PHE A 84 7.48 6.71 -7.92
CA PHE A 84 6.82 8.00 -8.01
C PHE A 84 6.92 8.79 -6.68
N PRO A 85 6.82 10.13 -6.71
CA PRO A 85 6.89 10.93 -5.50
C PRO A 85 5.87 10.46 -4.46
N ALA A 86 6.37 10.14 -3.26
CA ALA A 86 5.58 9.54 -2.20
C ALA A 86 5.04 10.56 -1.18
N ASP A 87 5.52 11.78 -1.23
CA ASP A 87 5.35 12.77 -0.16
C ASP A 87 3.91 13.11 0.17
N ASP A 88 2.95 12.60 -0.60
CA ASP A 88 1.54 12.90 -0.38
C ASP A 88 0.56 11.82 -0.92
N THR A 89 1.00 10.57 -1.07
CA THR A 89 0.13 9.50 -1.60
C THR A 89 -0.66 8.74 -0.54
N GLY A 90 -0.56 9.14 0.73
CA GLY A 90 -1.07 8.38 1.87
C GLY A 90 -2.57 8.09 1.88
N ASP A 91 -3.40 8.82 1.14
CA ASP A 91 -4.86 8.66 1.16
C ASP A 91 -5.50 8.67 -0.23
N ILE A 92 -4.84 8.07 -1.22
CA ILE A 92 -5.37 7.96 -2.58
C ILE A 92 -6.27 6.74 -2.79
N ILE A 93 -6.16 5.71 -1.95
CA ILE A 93 -6.97 4.50 -2.07
C ILE A 93 -8.35 4.73 -1.46
N LYS A 94 -9.40 4.58 -2.26
CA LYS A 94 -10.79 4.60 -1.82
C LYS A 94 -11.23 3.25 -1.28
N SER A 95 -11.00 2.17 -2.04
CA SER A 95 -11.29 0.81 -1.61
C SER A 95 -10.38 -0.22 -2.27
N LEU A 96 -10.21 -1.36 -1.61
CA LEU A 96 -9.59 -2.56 -2.16
C LEU A 96 -10.44 -3.78 -1.79
N ASN A 97 -11.03 -4.42 -2.79
CA ASN A 97 -11.82 -5.62 -2.63
C ASN A 97 -11.18 -6.78 -3.40
N VAL A 98 -11.08 -7.96 -2.79
CA VAL A 98 -10.59 -9.16 -3.49
C VAL A 98 -11.73 -10.16 -3.60
N LYS A 99 -12.10 -10.52 -4.83
CA LYS A 99 -13.19 -11.45 -5.11
C LYS A 99 -12.83 -12.33 -6.32
N ASN A 100 -12.99 -13.64 -6.19
CA ASN A 100 -12.71 -14.59 -7.26
C ASN A 100 -11.31 -14.44 -7.86
N LYS A 101 -10.31 -14.21 -7.01
CA LYS A 101 -8.90 -13.96 -7.38
C LYS A 101 -8.65 -12.69 -8.18
N VAL A 102 -9.59 -11.77 -8.21
CA VAL A 102 -9.43 -10.43 -8.80
C VAL A 102 -9.40 -9.42 -7.66
N ALA A 103 -8.37 -8.58 -7.64
CA ALA A 103 -8.31 -7.41 -6.79
C ALA A 103 -8.93 -6.22 -7.54
N PHE A 104 -9.93 -5.60 -6.95
CA PHE A 104 -10.59 -4.39 -7.44
C PHE A 104 -10.09 -3.22 -6.61
N LEU A 105 -9.19 -2.44 -7.18
CA LEU A 105 -8.59 -1.28 -6.53
C LEU A 105 -9.23 0.01 -7.05
N ASP A 106 -9.94 0.70 -6.18
CA ASP A 106 -10.58 1.99 -6.47
C ASP A 106 -9.78 3.13 -5.84
N PHE A 107 -9.44 4.11 -6.65
CA PHE A 107 -8.76 5.31 -6.20
C PHE A 107 -9.75 6.46 -5.97
N LYS A 108 -9.43 7.36 -5.07
CA LYS A 108 -10.07 8.66 -4.97
C LYS A 108 -9.61 9.55 -6.13
N LYS A 109 -10.46 10.46 -6.57
CA LYS A 109 -10.16 11.38 -7.68
C LYS A 109 -8.85 12.18 -7.49
N VAL A 110 -8.47 12.43 -6.25
CA VAL A 110 -7.21 13.11 -5.91
C VAL A 110 -5.96 12.37 -6.44
N VAL A 111 -6.07 11.11 -6.85
CA VAL A 111 -4.96 10.36 -7.45
C VAL A 111 -4.38 11.06 -8.68
N PHE A 112 -5.19 11.74 -9.46
CA PHE A 112 -4.75 12.49 -10.65
C PHE A 112 -3.83 13.65 -10.30
N GLU A 113 -4.07 14.32 -9.18
CA GLU A 113 -3.23 15.41 -8.69
C GLU A 113 -1.96 14.90 -8.03
N LYS A 114 -2.09 13.83 -7.22
CA LYS A 114 -1.00 13.28 -6.42
C LYS A 114 0.05 12.52 -7.24
N LEU A 115 -0.37 11.74 -8.21
CA LEU A 115 0.52 10.97 -9.08
C LEU A 115 0.80 11.68 -10.41
N GLY A 116 0.14 12.81 -10.66
CA GLY A 116 0.40 13.69 -11.78
C GLY A 116 0.09 13.08 -13.14
N ASN A 117 0.78 13.58 -14.15
CA ASN A 117 0.56 13.20 -15.53
C ASN A 117 1.27 11.88 -15.85
N THR A 118 0.54 10.93 -16.41
CA THR A 118 1.03 9.62 -16.84
C THR A 118 1.43 9.59 -18.31
N THR A 119 1.61 10.76 -18.93
CA THR A 119 2.01 10.87 -20.34
C THR A 119 3.47 10.52 -20.52
N SER A 120 3.76 9.69 -21.42
CA SER A 120 5.06 9.25 -21.95
C SER A 120 5.32 7.77 -21.73
N SER A 121 6.36 7.28 -22.35
CA SER A 121 6.67 5.85 -22.47
C SER A 121 6.65 5.07 -21.15
N CYS A 122 6.96 5.70 -20.02
CA CYS A 122 6.86 5.07 -18.70
C CYS A 122 5.97 5.84 -17.71
N GLY A 123 5.16 6.79 -18.19
CA GLY A 123 4.33 7.64 -17.35
C GLY A 123 3.33 6.87 -16.47
N GLY A 124 2.78 5.76 -16.99
CA GLY A 124 1.97 4.83 -16.21
C GLY A 124 2.76 3.86 -15.34
N GLY A 125 4.06 4.03 -15.19
CA GLY A 125 4.96 3.08 -14.56
C GLY A 125 4.68 2.75 -13.08
N PHE A 126 3.82 3.51 -12.40
CA PHE A 126 3.43 3.21 -11.02
C PHE A 126 2.50 1.99 -10.92
N TYR A 127 1.62 1.74 -11.89
CA TYR A 127 0.65 0.65 -11.79
C TYR A 127 1.26 -0.75 -11.86
N PRO A 128 2.36 -1.04 -12.61
CA PRO A 128 3.04 -2.33 -12.53
C PRO A 128 3.54 -2.66 -11.13
N GLY A 129 4.02 -1.66 -10.38
CA GLY A 129 4.41 -1.84 -8.98
C GLY A 129 3.23 -2.21 -8.09
N ILE A 130 2.07 -1.60 -8.31
CA ILE A 130 0.82 -1.93 -7.60
C ILE A 130 0.38 -3.35 -7.95
N GLU A 131 0.34 -3.69 -9.25
CA GLU A 131 -0.02 -5.05 -9.70
C GLU A 131 0.87 -6.11 -9.08
N ALA A 132 2.19 -5.95 -9.16
CA ALA A 132 3.15 -6.91 -8.62
C ALA A 132 3.03 -7.02 -7.09
N THR A 133 2.80 -5.89 -6.39
CA THR A 133 2.59 -5.87 -4.94
C THR A 133 1.32 -6.63 -4.54
N LEU A 134 0.24 -6.54 -5.30
CA LEU A 134 -0.99 -7.27 -5.03
C LEU A 134 -0.91 -8.74 -5.44
N LYS A 135 -0.29 -9.03 -6.58
CA LYS A 135 -0.16 -10.41 -7.12
C LYS A 135 0.79 -11.30 -6.33
N GLN A 136 1.54 -10.77 -5.35
CA GLN A 136 2.29 -11.61 -4.41
C GLN A 136 1.38 -12.52 -3.56
N PHE A 137 0.12 -12.14 -3.38
CA PHE A 137 -0.83 -12.89 -2.57
C PHE A 137 -1.55 -13.96 -3.39
N PRO A 138 -1.61 -15.23 -2.94
CA PRO A 138 -2.28 -16.31 -3.68
C PRO A 138 -3.76 -16.08 -3.96
N SER A 139 -4.38 -15.18 -3.19
CA SER A 139 -5.76 -14.74 -3.39
C SER A 139 -5.94 -13.79 -4.58
N VAL A 140 -4.85 -13.27 -5.18
CA VAL A 140 -4.89 -12.28 -6.28
C VAL A 140 -4.16 -12.84 -7.50
N ARG A 141 -4.88 -12.95 -8.62
CA ARG A 141 -4.32 -13.28 -9.94
C ARG A 141 -4.37 -12.08 -10.88
N GLU A 142 -5.44 -11.31 -10.79
CA GLU A 142 -5.70 -10.14 -11.64
C GLU A 142 -5.95 -8.92 -10.76
N VAL A 143 -5.62 -7.75 -11.31
CA VAL A 143 -5.90 -6.45 -10.66
C VAL A 143 -6.67 -5.59 -11.65
N VAL A 144 -7.79 -5.07 -11.21
CA VAL A 144 -8.63 -4.14 -11.97
C VAL A 144 -8.66 -2.82 -11.23
N PHE A 145 -8.40 -1.76 -11.95
CA PHE A 145 -8.30 -0.42 -11.40
C PHE A 145 -9.51 0.43 -11.76
N ALA A 146 -9.86 1.34 -10.88
CA ALA A 146 -10.86 2.37 -11.12
C ALA A 146 -10.48 3.68 -10.41
N VAL A 147 -11.09 4.77 -10.83
CA VAL A 147 -11.13 6.04 -10.08
C VAL A 147 -12.60 6.35 -9.82
N GLU A 148 -12.96 6.50 -8.53
CA GLU A 148 -14.34 6.71 -8.08
C GLU A 148 -15.33 5.66 -8.63
N GLY A 149 -14.86 4.41 -8.79
CA GLY A 149 -15.64 3.30 -9.32
C GLY A 149 -15.73 3.26 -10.86
N ASN A 150 -15.08 4.19 -11.56
CA ASN A 150 -15.04 4.23 -13.02
C ASN A 150 -13.70 3.66 -13.53
N THR A 151 -13.74 2.54 -14.23
CA THR A 151 -12.55 1.92 -14.80
C THR A 151 -11.98 2.72 -15.96
N ASN A 152 -12.83 3.33 -16.80
CA ASN A 152 -12.34 4.10 -17.94
C ASN A 152 -11.51 5.29 -17.50
N ASP A 153 -11.90 5.98 -16.44
CA ASP A 153 -11.14 7.11 -15.90
C ASP A 153 -9.71 6.69 -15.52
N PHE A 154 -9.51 5.47 -15.03
CA PHE A 154 -8.18 4.96 -14.73
C PHE A 154 -7.40 4.59 -16.00
N TYR A 155 -7.99 3.75 -16.87
CA TYR A 155 -7.28 3.20 -18.03
C TYR A 155 -6.99 4.25 -19.10
N GLU A 156 -7.84 5.24 -19.27
CA GLU A 156 -7.59 6.43 -20.11
C GLU A 156 -6.46 7.28 -19.52
N TRP A 157 -6.47 7.51 -18.20
CA TRP A 157 -5.44 8.28 -17.52
C TRP A 157 -4.05 7.66 -17.69
N VAL A 158 -3.92 6.33 -17.53
CA VAL A 158 -2.65 5.62 -17.74
C VAL A 158 -2.37 5.28 -19.20
N GLN A 159 -3.19 5.79 -20.13
CA GLN A 159 -3.03 5.69 -21.59
C GLN A 159 -2.95 4.26 -22.14
N VAL A 160 -3.61 3.32 -21.49
CA VAL A 160 -3.75 1.95 -21.99
C VAL A 160 -5.10 1.68 -22.65
N GLY A 161 -5.94 2.69 -22.78
CA GLY A 161 -7.25 2.65 -23.44
C GLY A 161 -8.38 2.23 -22.50
N GLU A 162 -9.19 1.25 -22.90
CA GLU A 162 -10.30 0.76 -22.09
C GLU A 162 -9.86 -0.34 -21.11
N CYS A 163 -10.71 -0.62 -20.12
CA CYS A 163 -10.51 -1.73 -19.21
C CYS A 163 -10.34 -3.05 -19.97
N PRO A 164 -9.20 -3.78 -19.83
CA PRO A 164 -8.85 -4.92 -20.67
C PRO A 164 -9.63 -6.21 -20.37
N TYR A 165 -10.58 -6.15 -19.44
CA TYR A 165 -11.37 -7.30 -19.00
C TYR A 165 -12.80 -7.25 -19.54
N SER A 166 -13.60 -8.29 -19.26
CA SER A 166 -15.00 -8.31 -19.64
C SER A 166 -15.80 -7.18 -18.95
N LYS A 167 -16.90 -6.74 -19.57
CA LYS A 167 -17.82 -5.73 -19.00
C LYS A 167 -18.30 -6.07 -17.57
N LYS A 168 -18.42 -7.37 -17.27
CA LYS A 168 -18.79 -7.84 -15.93
C LYS A 168 -17.70 -7.55 -14.91
N ILE A 169 -16.44 -7.74 -15.26
CA ILE A 169 -15.27 -7.50 -14.41
C ILE A 169 -15.03 -6.00 -14.27
N CYS A 170 -15.11 -5.23 -15.35
CA CYS A 170 -14.93 -3.76 -15.34
C CYS A 170 -16.10 -2.99 -14.75
N SER A 171 -17.13 -3.68 -14.24
CA SER A 171 -18.32 -3.01 -13.69
C SER A 171 -18.04 -2.30 -12.37
N ALA A 172 -18.53 -1.08 -12.21
CA ALA A 172 -18.46 -0.26 -10.99
C ALA A 172 -18.98 -0.98 -9.73
N ARG A 173 -19.83 -2.01 -9.88
CA ARG A 173 -20.37 -2.82 -8.77
C ARG A 173 -19.29 -3.60 -8.02
N ASN A 174 -18.16 -3.87 -8.65
CA ASN A 174 -17.06 -4.65 -8.06
C ASN A 174 -16.21 -3.82 -7.10
N PHE A 175 -16.33 -2.50 -7.14
CA PHE A 175 -15.55 -1.54 -6.34
C PHE A 175 -16.31 -1.04 -5.08
N LYS A 176 -17.52 -1.56 -4.85
CA LYS A 176 -18.38 -1.21 -3.70
C LYS A 176 -18.15 -2.16 -2.54
#